data_ce626f5544249e6c411bc835631c6ebc
#
_entry.id   ce626f5544249e6c411bc835631c6ebc
#
_cell.length_a   1.000
_cell.length_b   1.000
_cell.length_c   1.000
_cell.angle_alpha   90.00
_cell.angle_beta   90.00
_cell.angle_gamma   90.00
#
_symmetry.space_group_name_H-M   'P 1'
#
loop_
_entity.id
_entity.type
_entity.pdbx_description
1 polymer ?
#
loop_
_entity_poly.entity_id
_entity_poly.type
_entity_poly.pdbx_seq_one_letter_code
_entity_poly.pdbx_strand_id
1 'polypeptide(L)'
;MAYSGKWRTNKQYKPGKHVKQADSREIKFIPMKKSIFAVLFTLISLGLGILLSGSDPVTYGEYTPVYMDRSEMENAVKIEAAQPLKTTGKIYLYGQYILVNEKYKGIHVIDNSNPAAPVNKFFLHIDGCIDMAMKNNILYADNAIDLIALKTTDNFASIQVTQRIKGIFPETESPDGYWSKYSINQFRPVDGILVAWEKTN
;
A
#
# COMPACT_ATOMS: atom_id res chain seq x y z
N MET A 1 -33.31 -51.78 40.51
CA MET A 1 -33.28 -52.95 39.59
C MET A 1 -31.84 -53.16 39.19
N ALA A 2 -31.27 -54.24 39.67
CA ALA A 2 -29.91 -54.70 39.48
C ALA A 2 -29.84 -55.57 38.22
N TYR A 3 -28.85 -55.38 37.34
CA TYR A 3 -28.50 -56.44 36.42
C TYR A 3 -27.01 -56.76 36.52
N SER A 4 -26.80 -57.97 37.03
CA SER A 4 -25.57 -58.74 37.15
C SER A 4 -25.23 -59.30 35.76
N GLY A 5 -23.98 -59.18 35.31
CA GLY A 5 -23.46 -59.76 34.08
C GLY A 5 -22.05 -60.34 34.27
N LYS A 6 -21.99 -61.59 34.43
CA LYS A 6 -20.93 -62.58 34.60
C LYS A 6 -19.60 -62.30 33.87
N TRP A 7 -18.51 -62.38 34.58
CA TRP A 7 -17.15 -62.63 34.15
C TRP A 7 -17.01 -64.02 33.52
N ARG A 8 -16.43 -64.16 32.34
CA ARG A 8 -15.92 -65.44 31.82
C ARG A 8 -14.40 -65.39 31.74
N THR A 9 -13.85 -66.38 32.39
CA THR A 9 -12.46 -66.67 32.58
C THR A 9 -11.73 -67.10 31.31
N ASN A 10 -10.49 -66.62 31.18
CA ASN A 10 -9.28 -67.33 30.76
C ASN A 10 -9.28 -68.15 29.46
N LYS A 11 -8.64 -67.60 28.46
CA LYS A 11 -7.93 -68.42 27.45
C LYS A 11 -6.42 -68.18 27.61
N GLN A 12 -5.72 -69.22 28.04
CA GLN A 12 -4.27 -69.33 28.08
C GLN A 12 -3.70 -69.08 26.64
N TYR A 13 -2.81 -68.17 26.56
CA TYR A 13 -2.01 -67.95 25.36
C TYR A 13 -0.82 -68.92 25.37
N LYS A 14 -0.73 -69.80 24.35
CA LYS A 14 0.44 -70.63 24.07
C LYS A 14 1.42 -69.84 23.22
N PRO A 15 2.71 -69.72 23.60
CA PRO A 15 3.70 -69.08 22.78
C PRO A 15 4.00 -69.95 21.54
N GLY A 16 3.69 -69.38 20.37
CA GLY A 16 4.07 -69.96 19.08
C GLY A 16 5.55 -69.76 18.80
N LYS A 17 6.16 -70.75 18.28
CA LYS A 17 7.57 -70.90 17.94
C LYS A 17 7.97 -69.99 16.80
N HIS A 18 9.23 -69.52 16.82
CA HIS A 18 10.07 -69.01 15.75
C HIS A 18 9.72 -67.63 15.17
N VAL A 19 10.21 -66.58 15.85
CA VAL A 19 10.62 -65.36 15.22
C VAL A 19 11.91 -65.69 14.44
N LYS A 20 11.86 -65.72 13.13
CA LYS A 20 13.05 -65.72 12.28
C LYS A 20 13.80 -64.43 12.51
N GLN A 21 15.03 -64.57 13.00
CA GLN A 21 16.01 -63.51 13.13
C GLN A 21 16.16 -62.82 11.75
N ALA A 22 15.87 -61.51 11.68
CA ALA A 22 16.06 -60.76 10.46
C ALA A 22 17.58 -60.74 10.15
N ASP A 23 17.89 -61.20 8.97
CA ASP A 23 19.21 -61.18 8.40
C ASP A 23 19.71 -59.74 8.35
N SER A 24 20.69 -59.41 9.19
CA SER A 24 21.42 -58.16 9.14
C SER A 24 22.29 -58.15 7.89
N ARG A 25 21.70 -57.71 6.78
CA ARG A 25 22.51 -57.42 5.59
C ARG A 25 23.50 -56.34 5.89
N GLU A 26 24.75 -56.71 6.06
CA GLU A 26 25.86 -55.79 6.10
C GLU A 26 25.82 -54.85 4.89
N ILE A 27 25.57 -53.57 5.08
CA ILE A 27 25.71 -52.57 4.07
C ILE A 27 27.19 -52.45 3.74
N LYS A 28 27.66 -53.16 2.68
CA LYS A 28 29.00 -53.03 2.17
C LYS A 28 29.15 -51.62 1.54
N PHE A 29 29.84 -50.73 2.29
CA PHE A 29 30.26 -49.47 1.70
C PHE A 29 31.26 -49.75 0.57
N ILE A 30 30.85 -49.48 -0.65
CA ILE A 30 31.74 -49.55 -1.82
C ILE A 30 32.65 -48.31 -1.73
N PRO A 31 34.00 -48.48 -1.65
CA PRO A 31 34.90 -47.33 -1.61
C PRO A 31 34.77 -46.59 -2.97
N MET A 32 34.15 -45.41 -2.95
CA MET A 32 34.07 -44.55 -4.12
C MET A 32 35.47 -44.09 -4.53
N LYS A 33 35.81 -44.26 -5.81
CA LYS A 33 37.12 -43.78 -6.35
C LYS A 33 37.24 -42.28 -6.11
N LYS A 34 38.42 -41.79 -5.73
CA LYS A 34 38.70 -40.37 -5.43
C LYS A 34 38.23 -39.42 -6.54
N SER A 35 38.17 -39.86 -7.80
CA SER A 35 37.65 -39.11 -8.93
C SER A 35 36.13 -38.85 -8.86
N ILE A 36 35.37 -39.79 -8.30
CA ILE A 36 33.91 -39.64 -8.14
C ILE A 36 33.59 -38.61 -7.07
N PHE A 37 34.39 -38.59 -5.98
CA PHE A 37 34.29 -37.57 -4.93
C PHE A 37 34.59 -36.16 -5.47
N ALA A 38 35.61 -36.01 -6.32
CA ALA A 38 35.93 -34.71 -6.93
C ALA A 38 34.81 -34.21 -7.85
N VAL A 39 34.24 -35.07 -8.67
CA VAL A 39 33.10 -34.71 -9.56
C VAL A 39 31.84 -34.33 -8.75
N LEU A 40 31.55 -35.08 -7.69
CA LEU A 40 30.38 -34.76 -6.81
C LEU A 40 30.57 -33.44 -6.09
N PHE A 41 31.80 -33.18 -5.62
CA PHE A 41 32.12 -31.91 -4.94
C PHE A 41 32.04 -30.70 -5.89
N THR A 42 32.49 -30.84 -7.14
CA THR A 42 32.38 -29.77 -8.15
C THR A 42 30.90 -29.52 -8.54
N LEU A 43 30.07 -30.55 -8.64
CA LEU A 43 28.64 -30.39 -8.92
C LEU A 43 27.89 -29.72 -7.76
N ILE A 44 28.24 -30.07 -6.51
CA ILE A 44 27.67 -29.44 -5.31
C ILE A 44 28.09 -27.97 -5.21
N SER A 45 29.38 -27.65 -5.48
CA SER A 45 29.86 -26.25 -5.45
C SER A 45 29.24 -25.40 -6.56
N LEU A 46 29.01 -25.96 -7.75
CA LEU A 46 28.32 -25.29 -8.86
C LEU A 46 26.84 -25.05 -8.54
N GLY A 47 26.17 -26.06 -7.95
CA GLY A 47 24.78 -25.91 -7.48
C GLY A 47 24.61 -24.89 -6.37
N LEU A 48 25.55 -24.85 -5.41
CA LEU A 48 25.52 -23.86 -4.33
C LEU A 48 25.80 -22.45 -4.84
N GLY A 49 26.65 -22.29 -5.86
CA GLY A 49 26.88 -20.99 -6.52
C GLY A 49 25.63 -20.40 -7.17
N ILE A 50 24.77 -21.26 -7.76
CA ILE A 50 23.50 -20.81 -8.36
C ILE A 50 22.48 -20.42 -7.28
N LEU A 51 22.48 -21.10 -6.12
CA LEU A 51 21.59 -20.77 -5.00
C LEU A 51 22.02 -19.49 -4.26
N LEU A 52 23.30 -19.10 -4.37
CA LEU A 52 23.84 -17.86 -3.79
C LEU A 52 23.83 -16.68 -4.78
N SER A 53 23.41 -16.90 -6.03
CA SER A 53 23.09 -15.80 -6.94
C SER A 53 21.86 -15.11 -6.37
N GLY A 54 22.09 -14.16 -5.45
CA GLY A 54 21.05 -13.29 -4.93
C GLY A 54 20.35 -12.65 -6.12
N SER A 55 19.04 -12.78 -6.19
CA SER A 55 18.24 -11.89 -7.03
C SER A 55 18.63 -10.47 -6.64
N ASP A 56 19.03 -9.66 -7.61
CA ASP A 56 19.20 -8.23 -7.38
C ASP A 56 17.98 -7.72 -6.63
N PRO A 57 18.15 -6.88 -5.58
CA PRO A 57 17.01 -6.33 -4.88
C PRO A 57 16.14 -5.64 -5.92
N VAL A 58 14.85 -6.02 -6.00
CA VAL A 58 13.90 -5.35 -6.87
C VAL A 58 13.84 -3.91 -6.41
N THR A 59 14.48 -3.02 -7.14
CA THR A 59 14.45 -1.58 -6.86
C THR A 59 13.09 -1.11 -7.31
N TYR A 60 12.18 -0.92 -6.36
CA TYR A 60 10.95 -0.20 -6.61
C TYR A 60 11.31 1.28 -6.89
N GLY A 61 10.49 1.97 -7.70
CA GLY A 61 10.68 3.40 -7.94
C GLY A 61 10.77 4.22 -6.65
N GLU A 62 11.21 5.47 -6.76
CA GLU A 62 11.34 6.37 -5.60
C GLU A 62 9.98 6.73 -4.95
N TYR A 63 8.87 6.41 -5.62
CA TYR A 63 7.52 6.73 -5.18
C TYR A 63 6.64 5.50 -5.13
N THR A 64 5.78 5.46 -4.11
CA THR A 64 4.73 4.45 -3.96
C THR A 64 3.35 5.08 -4.13
N PRO A 65 2.40 4.38 -4.80
CA PRO A 65 1.04 4.86 -4.95
C PRO A 65 0.28 4.75 -3.62
N VAL A 66 -0.49 5.77 -3.27
CA VAL A 66 -1.41 5.79 -2.13
C VAL A 66 -2.83 5.70 -2.65
N TYR A 67 -3.59 4.72 -2.16
CA TYR A 67 -4.98 4.48 -2.55
C TYR A 67 -5.92 4.73 -1.39
N MET A 68 -7.13 5.20 -1.69
CA MET A 68 -8.24 5.32 -0.76
C MET A 68 -9.50 4.69 -1.34
N ASP A 69 -10.39 4.21 -0.49
CA ASP A 69 -11.73 3.86 -0.91
C ASP A 69 -12.50 5.11 -1.34
N ARG A 70 -13.39 4.97 -2.32
CA ARG A 70 -14.18 6.09 -2.83
C ARG A 70 -14.96 6.80 -1.74
N SER A 71 -15.62 6.07 -0.86
CA SER A 71 -16.41 6.65 0.23
C SER A 71 -15.54 7.41 1.23
N GLU A 72 -14.36 6.89 1.53
CA GLU A 72 -13.39 7.54 2.40
C GLU A 72 -12.92 8.87 1.78
N MET A 73 -12.46 8.85 0.53
CA MET A 73 -12.04 10.05 -0.21
C MET A 73 -13.14 11.12 -0.29
N GLU A 74 -14.38 10.71 -0.57
CA GLU A 74 -15.52 11.64 -0.67
C GLU A 74 -15.86 12.28 0.68
N ASN A 75 -15.74 11.55 1.78
CA ASN A 75 -16.06 12.00 3.14
C ASN A 75 -14.89 12.75 3.83
N ALA A 76 -13.68 12.64 3.30
CA ALA A 76 -12.50 13.27 3.88
C ALA A 76 -12.44 14.78 3.65
N VAL A 77 -13.24 15.33 2.72
CA VAL A 77 -13.23 16.77 2.39
C VAL A 77 -13.75 17.59 3.56
N LYS A 78 -12.88 18.40 4.18
CA LYS A 78 -13.18 19.19 5.40
C LYS A 78 -12.27 20.39 5.55
N ILE A 79 -12.65 21.31 6.46
CA ILE A 79 -11.75 22.37 6.94
C ILE A 79 -10.99 21.85 8.16
N GLU A 80 -9.73 22.15 8.20
CA GLU A 80 -8.84 21.89 9.33
C GLU A 80 -8.15 23.18 9.79
N ALA A 81 -7.52 23.13 10.97
CA ALA A 81 -6.63 24.19 11.42
C ALA A 81 -5.47 24.39 10.44
N ALA A 82 -4.92 25.61 10.42
CA ALA A 82 -3.75 25.92 9.59
C ALA A 82 -2.61 24.92 9.81
N GLN A 83 -2.01 24.45 8.75
CA GLN A 83 -0.90 23.52 8.75
C GLN A 83 0.35 24.19 8.16
N PRO A 84 1.57 23.72 8.48
CA PRO A 84 2.79 24.16 7.79
C PRO A 84 2.76 23.79 6.32
N LEU A 85 3.19 24.71 5.45
CA LEU A 85 3.39 24.45 4.03
C LEU A 85 4.61 23.52 3.86
N LYS A 86 4.50 22.49 3.04
CA LYS A 86 5.57 21.50 2.79
C LYS A 86 5.85 21.32 1.29
N THR A 87 4.89 20.76 0.56
CA THR A 87 5.03 20.46 -0.87
C THR A 87 4.06 21.31 -1.67
N THR A 88 4.39 22.59 -1.77
CA THR A 88 3.51 23.58 -2.42
C THR A 88 3.44 23.37 -3.93
N GLY A 89 2.21 23.44 -4.43
CA GLY A 89 1.89 23.39 -5.85
C GLY A 89 1.47 24.77 -6.38
N LYS A 90 0.28 24.85 -7.01
CA LYS A 90 -0.27 26.09 -7.56
C LYS A 90 -0.63 27.09 -6.48
N ILE A 91 -0.48 28.37 -6.84
CA ILE A 91 -0.89 29.53 -6.02
C ILE A 91 -2.00 30.24 -6.79
N TYR A 92 -3.08 30.59 -6.10
CA TYR A 92 -4.22 31.31 -6.65
C TYR A 92 -4.59 32.48 -5.76
N LEU A 93 -4.75 33.66 -6.35
CA LEU A 93 -5.18 34.87 -5.64
C LEU A 93 -6.68 35.04 -5.78
N TYR A 94 -7.37 35.20 -4.65
CA TYR A 94 -8.81 35.45 -4.61
C TYR A 94 -9.17 36.51 -3.58
N GLY A 95 -9.47 37.72 -4.05
CA GLY A 95 -9.69 38.85 -3.15
C GLY A 95 -8.48 39.10 -2.27
N GLN A 96 -8.69 39.12 -0.97
CA GLN A 96 -7.63 39.25 0.03
C GLN A 96 -6.96 37.94 0.42
N TYR A 97 -7.34 36.79 -0.19
CA TYR A 97 -6.80 35.49 0.16
C TYR A 97 -5.79 34.99 -0.87
N ILE A 98 -4.76 34.33 -0.38
CA ILE A 98 -3.85 33.53 -1.18
C ILE A 98 -4.19 32.07 -0.88
N LEU A 99 -4.60 31.34 -1.90
CA LEU A 99 -4.82 29.90 -1.88
C LEU A 99 -3.55 29.21 -2.39
N VAL A 100 -2.98 28.32 -1.59
CA VAL A 100 -1.77 27.57 -1.96
C VAL A 100 -2.08 26.08 -1.91
N ASN A 101 -1.96 25.41 -3.04
CA ASN A 101 -2.12 23.96 -3.10
C ASN A 101 -0.97 23.29 -2.35
N GLU A 102 -1.31 22.36 -1.46
CA GLU A 102 -0.40 21.36 -0.90
C GLU A 102 -0.63 20.08 -1.69
N LYS A 103 0.35 19.71 -2.52
CA LYS A 103 0.21 18.66 -3.53
C LYS A 103 -0.33 17.36 -2.92
N TYR A 104 -1.41 16.85 -3.50
CA TYR A 104 -2.19 15.67 -3.10
C TYR A 104 -2.95 15.77 -1.77
N LYS A 105 -2.81 16.87 -0.99
CA LYS A 105 -3.37 16.95 0.36
C LYS A 105 -4.48 17.98 0.52
N GLY A 106 -4.43 19.06 -0.29
CA GLY A 106 -5.45 20.10 -0.20
C GLY A 106 -4.94 21.50 -0.46
N ILE A 107 -5.53 22.49 0.22
CA ILE A 107 -5.33 23.90 -0.07
C ILE A 107 -5.18 24.70 1.24
N HIS A 108 -4.07 25.39 1.37
CA HIS A 108 -3.90 26.41 2.42
C HIS A 108 -4.66 27.67 2.06
N VAL A 109 -5.35 28.25 3.03
CA VAL A 109 -6.03 29.53 2.94
C VAL A 109 -5.28 30.56 3.76
N ILE A 110 -4.61 31.46 3.09
CA ILE A 110 -3.77 32.50 3.71
C ILE A 110 -4.50 33.84 3.58
N ASP A 111 -4.80 34.47 4.71
CA ASP A 111 -5.31 35.84 4.74
C ASP A 111 -4.15 36.81 4.45
N ASN A 112 -4.25 37.53 3.36
CA ASN A 112 -3.29 38.50 2.88
C ASN A 112 -3.86 39.95 2.92
N SER A 113 -4.84 40.19 3.77
CA SER A 113 -5.40 41.54 3.96
C SER A 113 -4.34 42.54 4.41
N ASN A 114 -3.32 42.08 5.14
CA ASN A 114 -2.09 42.81 5.38
C ASN A 114 -0.90 42.11 4.69
N PRO A 115 -0.47 42.54 3.49
CA PRO A 115 0.61 41.92 2.76
C PRO A 115 1.97 41.91 3.46
N ALA A 116 2.18 42.78 4.44
CA ALA A 116 3.41 42.81 5.26
C ALA A 116 3.43 41.69 6.34
N ALA A 117 2.26 41.10 6.65
CA ALA A 117 2.12 40.03 7.64
C ALA A 117 0.97 39.10 7.28
N PRO A 118 1.10 38.26 6.23
CA PRO A 118 0.07 37.32 5.84
C PRO A 118 -0.10 36.23 6.89
N VAL A 119 -1.33 35.76 7.08
CA VAL A 119 -1.68 34.80 8.13
C VAL A 119 -2.28 33.53 7.51
N ASN A 120 -1.64 32.39 7.68
CA ASN A 120 -2.21 31.09 7.33
C ASN A 120 -3.37 30.77 8.28
N LYS A 121 -4.60 30.74 7.77
CA LYS A 121 -5.83 30.66 8.57
C LYS A 121 -6.40 29.25 8.66
N PHE A 122 -6.46 28.55 7.52
CA PHE A 122 -7.14 27.27 7.41
C PHE A 122 -6.41 26.38 6.43
N PHE A 123 -6.68 25.08 6.55
CA PHE A 123 -6.34 24.08 5.57
C PHE A 123 -7.61 23.38 5.08
N LEU A 124 -7.87 23.39 3.79
CA LEU A 124 -8.93 22.63 3.16
C LEU A 124 -8.36 21.26 2.78
N HIS A 125 -8.70 20.25 3.56
CA HIS A 125 -8.28 18.88 3.29
C HIS A 125 -9.06 18.33 2.10
N ILE A 126 -8.35 17.96 1.03
CA ILE A 126 -8.91 17.42 -0.21
C ILE A 126 -7.90 16.43 -0.77
N ASP A 127 -8.10 15.14 -0.53
CA ASP A 127 -7.19 14.11 -1.01
C ASP A 127 -7.08 14.11 -2.54
N GLY A 128 -5.86 13.97 -3.04
CA GLY A 128 -5.56 13.97 -4.45
C GLY A 128 -5.61 15.36 -5.12
N CYS A 129 -5.72 16.46 -4.35
CA CYS A 129 -5.79 17.82 -4.90
C CYS A 129 -4.45 18.27 -5.48
N ILE A 130 -4.42 18.63 -6.76
CA ILE A 130 -3.28 19.20 -7.47
C ILE A 130 -3.59 20.52 -8.17
N ASP A 131 -4.88 20.80 -8.44
CA ASP A 131 -5.32 22.01 -9.12
C ASP A 131 -6.57 22.62 -8.46
N MET A 132 -6.75 23.91 -8.64
CA MET A 132 -7.88 24.65 -8.10
C MET A 132 -8.18 25.90 -8.90
N ALA A 133 -9.43 26.34 -8.85
CA ALA A 133 -9.88 27.62 -9.40
C ALA A 133 -11.06 28.18 -8.60
N MET A 134 -11.18 29.51 -8.52
CA MET A 134 -12.32 30.18 -7.87
C MET A 134 -13.18 30.91 -8.90
N LYS A 135 -14.50 30.78 -8.77
CA LYS A 135 -15.46 31.58 -9.52
C LYS A 135 -16.73 31.79 -8.70
N ASN A 136 -17.12 33.04 -8.51
CA ASN A 136 -18.38 33.41 -7.81
C ASN A 136 -18.54 32.72 -6.43
N ASN A 137 -17.52 32.75 -5.58
CA ASN A 137 -17.47 32.10 -4.26
C ASN A 137 -17.61 30.57 -4.31
N ILE A 138 -17.41 29.97 -5.48
CA ILE A 138 -17.30 28.52 -5.64
C ILE A 138 -15.85 28.18 -5.90
N LEU A 139 -15.26 27.34 -5.06
CA LEU A 139 -13.95 26.74 -5.26
C LEU A 139 -14.13 25.44 -6.03
N TYR A 140 -13.55 25.37 -7.20
CA TYR A 140 -13.43 24.15 -7.99
C TYR A 140 -12.07 23.54 -7.71
N ALA A 141 -12.03 22.29 -7.36
CA ALA A 141 -10.79 21.57 -7.10
C ALA A 141 -10.90 20.14 -7.62
N ASP A 142 -9.77 19.57 -8.01
CA ASP A 142 -9.69 18.15 -8.18
C ASP A 142 -9.65 17.44 -6.81
N ASN A 143 -10.30 16.28 -6.76
CA ASN A 143 -10.26 15.35 -5.65
C ASN A 143 -9.92 13.98 -6.26
N ALA A 144 -8.63 13.79 -6.48
CA ALA A 144 -8.06 12.73 -7.30
C ALA A 144 -8.58 12.78 -8.75
N ILE A 145 -9.37 11.80 -9.16
CA ILE A 145 -9.95 11.73 -10.51
C ILE A 145 -11.26 12.51 -10.67
N ASP A 146 -11.80 13.07 -9.59
CA ASP A 146 -13.06 13.80 -9.58
C ASP A 146 -12.85 15.30 -9.61
N LEU A 147 -13.80 16.04 -10.17
CA LEU A 147 -13.93 17.50 -9.99
C LEU A 147 -15.00 17.75 -8.93
N ILE A 148 -14.65 18.53 -7.90
CA ILE A 148 -15.61 18.99 -6.90
C ILE A 148 -15.82 20.49 -6.96
N ALA A 149 -17.05 20.91 -6.68
CA ALA A 149 -17.42 22.29 -6.48
C ALA A 149 -17.76 22.50 -4.98
N LEU A 150 -16.99 23.39 -4.36
CA LEU A 150 -17.10 23.71 -2.94
C LEU A 150 -17.66 25.13 -2.82
N LYS A 151 -18.86 25.26 -2.24
CA LYS A 151 -19.35 26.56 -1.80
C LYS A 151 -18.61 26.97 -0.54
N THR A 152 -18.02 28.14 -0.55
CA THR A 152 -17.28 28.71 0.59
C THR A 152 -18.03 29.91 1.15
N THR A 153 -17.88 30.20 2.44
CA THR A 153 -18.18 31.53 2.97
C THR A 153 -17.09 32.52 2.57
N ASP A 154 -17.38 33.83 2.63
CA ASP A 154 -16.45 34.89 2.18
C ASP A 154 -15.11 34.86 2.92
N ASN A 155 -15.07 34.32 4.12
CA ASN A 155 -13.88 34.16 4.95
C ASN A 155 -13.30 32.73 4.99
N PHE A 156 -13.82 31.81 4.17
CA PHE A 156 -13.45 30.36 4.17
C PHE A 156 -13.67 29.63 5.50
N ALA A 157 -14.44 30.19 6.43
CA ALA A 157 -14.71 29.54 7.71
C ALA A 157 -15.62 28.30 7.59
N SER A 158 -16.33 28.11 6.46
CA SER A 158 -17.07 26.91 6.15
C SER A 158 -16.99 26.56 4.68
N ILE A 159 -17.06 25.27 4.38
CA ILE A 159 -17.15 24.73 3.03
C ILE A 159 -18.28 23.70 2.94
N GLN A 160 -18.83 23.58 1.76
CA GLN A 160 -19.82 22.55 1.45
C GLN A 160 -19.59 22.05 0.03
N VAL A 161 -19.40 20.75 -0.14
CA VAL A 161 -19.39 20.12 -1.47
C VAL A 161 -20.80 20.22 -2.03
N THR A 162 -20.98 21.04 -3.06
CA THR A 162 -22.29 21.27 -3.69
C THR A 162 -22.48 20.39 -4.92
N GLN A 163 -21.39 20.02 -5.57
CA GLN A 163 -21.41 19.16 -6.76
C GLN A 163 -20.11 18.34 -6.85
N ARG A 164 -20.22 17.16 -7.44
CA ARG A 164 -19.12 16.28 -7.77
C ARG A 164 -19.34 15.68 -9.15
N ILE A 165 -18.33 15.76 -10.02
CA ILE A 165 -18.30 15.08 -11.31
C ILE A 165 -17.23 13.99 -11.19
N LYS A 166 -17.69 12.74 -11.21
CA LYS A 166 -16.82 11.57 -10.96
C LYS A 166 -16.03 11.17 -12.21
N GLY A 167 -14.75 10.82 -12.00
CA GLY A 167 -13.90 10.21 -13.03
C GLY A 167 -13.64 11.09 -14.24
N ILE A 168 -13.62 12.42 -14.09
CA ILE A 168 -13.40 13.36 -15.21
C ILE A 168 -11.91 13.54 -15.53
N PHE A 169 -11.04 13.38 -14.54
CA PHE A 169 -9.61 13.50 -14.70
C PHE A 169 -8.92 12.14 -14.83
N PRO A 170 -7.83 12.05 -15.59
CA PRO A 170 -6.97 10.87 -15.53
C PRO A 170 -6.28 10.79 -14.17
N GLU A 171 -5.89 9.59 -13.78
CA GLU A 171 -5.01 9.41 -12.64
C GLU A 171 -3.65 10.06 -12.88
N THR A 172 -3.03 10.56 -11.82
CA THR A 172 -1.70 11.14 -11.89
C THR A 172 -0.64 10.07 -12.17
N GLU A 173 0.33 10.41 -12.99
CA GLU A 173 1.48 9.55 -13.23
C GLU A 173 2.48 9.61 -12.06
N SER A 174 3.27 8.55 -11.92
CA SER A 174 4.37 8.52 -10.96
C SER A 174 5.38 9.64 -11.25
N PRO A 175 5.81 10.42 -10.23
CA PRO A 175 6.74 11.52 -10.45
C PRO A 175 8.10 11.12 -11.03
N ASP A 176 8.54 9.88 -10.81
CA ASP A 176 9.77 9.30 -11.36
C ASP A 176 9.56 8.53 -12.68
N GLY A 177 8.31 8.44 -13.14
CA GLY A 177 7.95 7.68 -14.35
C GLY A 177 8.12 6.16 -14.23
N TYR A 178 8.47 5.64 -13.06
CA TYR A 178 8.71 4.20 -12.85
C TYR A 178 7.43 3.37 -12.99
N TRP A 179 6.33 3.83 -12.41
CA TRP A 179 5.07 3.10 -12.40
C TRP A 179 4.30 3.32 -13.70
N SER A 180 4.21 2.28 -14.52
CA SER A 180 3.30 2.28 -15.66
C SER A 180 1.85 2.05 -15.20
N LYS A 181 0.89 2.44 -16.03
CA LYS A 181 -0.54 2.17 -15.78
C LYS A 181 -0.81 0.67 -15.53
N TYR A 182 -0.05 -0.21 -16.15
CA TYR A 182 -0.19 -1.66 -15.98
C TYR A 182 0.30 -2.10 -14.61
N SER A 183 1.49 -1.67 -14.18
CA SER A 183 2.07 -2.05 -12.87
C SER A 183 1.26 -1.49 -11.70
N ILE A 184 0.76 -0.26 -11.80
CA ILE A 184 -0.14 0.33 -10.80
C ILE A 184 -1.36 -0.55 -10.55
N ASN A 185 -1.99 -1.06 -11.61
CA ASN A 185 -3.22 -1.86 -11.51
C ASN A 185 -2.99 -3.23 -10.85
N GLN A 186 -1.78 -3.79 -10.89
CA GLN A 186 -1.47 -5.06 -10.22
C GLN A 186 -1.50 -4.94 -8.69
N PHE A 187 -1.21 -3.77 -8.15
CA PHE A 187 -1.12 -3.51 -6.70
C PHE A 187 -2.31 -2.70 -6.18
N ARG A 188 -3.26 -2.37 -7.04
CA ARG A 188 -4.45 -1.61 -6.67
C ARG A 188 -5.39 -2.44 -5.84
N PRO A 189 -5.83 -1.97 -4.65
CA PRO A 189 -6.96 -2.55 -3.94
C PRO A 189 -8.24 -2.53 -4.80
N VAL A 190 -9.16 -3.44 -4.53
CA VAL A 190 -10.48 -3.42 -5.17
C VAL A 190 -11.13 -2.06 -4.90
N ASP A 191 -11.61 -1.41 -5.98
CA ASP A 191 -12.22 -0.07 -5.93
C ASP A 191 -11.33 1.07 -5.38
N GLY A 192 -10.03 0.82 -5.22
CA GLY A 192 -9.06 1.82 -4.78
C GLY A 192 -8.87 2.95 -5.79
N ILE A 193 -8.94 4.20 -5.34
CA ILE A 193 -8.66 5.42 -6.10
C ILE A 193 -7.26 5.89 -5.73
N LEU A 194 -6.42 6.13 -6.72
CA LEU A 194 -5.09 6.72 -6.52
C LEU A 194 -5.26 8.18 -6.10
N VAL A 195 -4.84 8.50 -4.88
CA VAL A 195 -4.96 9.86 -4.32
C VAL A 195 -3.61 10.57 -4.17
N ALA A 196 -2.51 9.85 -4.08
CA ALA A 196 -1.19 10.45 -3.92
C ALA A 196 -0.07 9.54 -4.39
N TRP A 197 1.10 10.15 -4.53
CA TRP A 197 2.39 9.49 -4.63
C TRP A 197 3.25 9.90 -3.46
N GLU A 198 3.72 8.94 -2.67
CA GLU A 198 4.61 9.19 -1.53
C GLU A 198 6.01 8.71 -1.83
N LYS A 199 7.01 9.53 -1.46
CA LYS A 199 8.41 9.16 -1.64
C LYS A 199 8.77 8.04 -0.67
N THR A 200 9.35 6.98 -1.20
CA THR A 200 9.88 5.86 -0.40
C THR A 200 11.16 6.33 0.31
N ASN A 201 11.21 6.19 1.63
CA ASN A 201 12.37 6.54 2.44
C ASN A 201 13.44 5.45 2.36
#